data_ca985f3a1e990f4accb612617db617a9
#
_entry.id   ca985f3a1e990f4accb612617db617a9
#
_cell.length_a   1.000
_cell.length_b   1.000
_cell.length_c   1.000
_cell.angle_alpha   90.00
_cell.angle_beta   90.00
_cell.angle_gamma   90.00
#
_symmetry.space_group_name_H-M   'P 1'
#
loop_
_entity.id
_entity.type
_entity.pdbx_description
1 polymer ?
#
loop_
_entity_poly.entity_id
_entity_poly.type
_entity_poly.pdbx_seq_one_letter_code
_entity_poly.pdbx_strand_id
1 'polypeptide(L)'
;MISKPSRLADPAAEPKPGEWISPEDFANVVRLTPLVAIDLIVRSPEGRVLVGRRTNEPAKGLLFVPGSRISKNETIAAAFTRITREELGVEAPLGQARLVGVYEHMYRTNRFEHAGFGTHYIVLAHELCLSLDRAKLPKDQHGEYLWLTPEELVQSPEVHDHTKAYFKPV
;
A
#
# COMPACT_ATOMS: atom_id res chain seq x y z
N MET A 1 31.74 1.94 9.98
CA MET A 1 30.84 1.23 9.03
C MET A 1 30.85 -0.24 9.38
N ILE A 2 29.83 -0.72 10.09
CA ILE A 2 29.72 -2.15 10.42
C ILE A 2 28.70 -2.71 9.43
N SER A 3 29.19 -3.43 8.42
CA SER A 3 28.40 -4.23 7.49
C SER A 3 27.61 -5.27 8.30
N LYS A 4 26.28 -5.22 8.27
CA LYS A 4 25.47 -6.31 8.80
C LYS A 4 25.75 -7.56 7.95
N PRO A 5 26.02 -8.73 8.60
CA PRO A 5 26.21 -9.96 7.85
C PRO A 5 24.92 -10.28 7.10
N SER A 6 25.00 -10.50 5.79
CA SER A 6 23.94 -11.12 5.02
C SER A 6 23.77 -12.53 5.58
N ARG A 7 22.71 -12.78 6.33
CA ARG A 7 22.26 -14.16 6.54
C ARG A 7 21.83 -14.65 5.17
N LEU A 8 22.62 -15.55 4.60
CA LEU A 8 22.13 -16.47 3.59
C LEU A 8 21.03 -17.27 4.30
N ALA A 9 19.78 -16.91 4.02
CA ALA A 9 18.65 -17.71 4.47
C ALA A 9 18.84 -19.11 3.87
N ASP A 10 18.58 -20.15 4.67
CA ASP A 10 18.51 -21.51 4.14
C ASP A 10 17.49 -21.48 2.98
N PRO A 11 17.90 -21.82 1.74
CA PRO A 11 17.01 -21.76 0.59
C PRO A 11 15.79 -22.66 0.69
N ALA A 12 15.76 -23.57 1.68
CA ALA A 12 14.63 -24.42 1.98
C ALA A 12 13.68 -23.86 3.07
N ALA A 13 14.08 -22.77 3.78
CA ALA A 13 13.26 -22.21 4.84
C ALA A 13 12.24 -21.22 4.29
N GLU A 14 10.96 -21.43 4.60
CA GLU A 14 9.93 -20.44 4.29
C GLU A 14 10.10 -19.18 5.15
N PRO A 15 9.92 -17.96 4.57
CA PRO A 15 9.97 -16.73 5.34
C PRO A 15 8.85 -16.71 6.39
N LYS A 16 9.16 -16.21 7.58
CA LYS A 16 8.15 -15.98 8.62
C LYS A 16 7.24 -14.81 8.23
N PRO A 17 5.99 -14.76 8.74
CA PRO A 17 5.11 -13.64 8.52
C PRO A 17 5.80 -12.30 8.85
N GLY A 18 5.78 -11.35 7.91
CA GLY A 18 6.45 -10.05 8.05
C GLY A 18 7.97 -10.07 7.91
N GLU A 19 8.60 -11.22 7.66
CA GLU A 19 10.04 -11.30 7.41
C GLU A 19 10.40 -10.67 6.06
N TRP A 20 11.48 -9.87 6.05
CA TRP A 20 11.99 -9.27 4.84
C TRP A 20 12.77 -10.29 4.01
N ILE A 21 12.37 -10.45 2.77
CA ILE A 21 13.14 -11.20 1.76
C ILE A 21 14.23 -10.29 1.18
N SER A 22 15.27 -10.89 0.60
CA SER A 22 16.36 -10.12 0.00
C SER A 22 15.82 -9.18 -1.11
N PRO A 23 16.47 -8.03 -1.38
CA PRO A 23 16.06 -7.16 -2.48
C PRO A 23 16.05 -7.89 -3.84
N GLU A 24 16.99 -8.82 -4.07
CA GLU A 24 17.09 -9.61 -5.30
C GLU A 24 15.89 -10.57 -5.43
N ASP A 25 15.58 -11.33 -4.37
CA ASP A 25 14.43 -12.23 -4.35
C ASP A 25 13.12 -11.46 -4.52
N PHE A 26 13.01 -10.29 -3.86
CA PHE A 26 11.83 -9.46 -4.02
C PHE A 26 11.70 -8.88 -5.44
N ALA A 27 12.80 -8.49 -6.08
CA ALA A 27 12.79 -8.06 -7.47
C ALA A 27 12.32 -9.19 -8.41
N ASN A 28 12.74 -10.43 -8.15
CA ASN A 28 12.25 -11.61 -8.88
C ASN A 28 10.76 -11.86 -8.66
N VAL A 29 10.27 -11.74 -7.43
CA VAL A 29 8.84 -11.84 -7.12
C VAL A 29 8.04 -10.78 -7.88
N VAL A 30 8.48 -9.51 -7.85
CA VAL A 30 7.81 -8.41 -8.58
C VAL A 30 7.80 -8.66 -10.10
N ARG A 31 8.87 -9.22 -10.64
CA ARG A 31 9.01 -9.50 -12.08
C ARG A 31 8.16 -10.69 -12.55
N LEU A 32 7.93 -11.69 -11.71
CA LEU A 32 7.41 -13.00 -12.12
C LEU A 32 5.95 -13.27 -11.71
N THR A 33 5.41 -12.53 -10.74
CA THR A 33 4.09 -12.80 -10.18
C THR A 33 3.38 -11.52 -9.76
N PRO A 34 2.03 -11.47 -9.78
CA PRO A 34 1.28 -10.42 -9.13
C PRO A 34 1.57 -10.40 -7.61
N LEU A 35 1.59 -9.21 -7.03
CA LEU A 35 1.61 -9.00 -5.60
C LEU A 35 0.18 -8.83 -5.09
N VAL A 36 -0.14 -9.37 -3.91
CA VAL A 36 -1.42 -9.11 -3.26
C VAL A 36 -1.22 -7.98 -2.24
N ALA A 37 -2.09 -6.96 -2.29
CA ALA A 37 -2.03 -5.79 -1.43
C ALA A 37 -3.40 -5.46 -0.82
N ILE A 38 -3.37 -4.69 0.28
CA ILE A 38 -4.55 -4.06 0.86
C ILE A 38 -4.38 -2.56 0.71
N ASP A 39 -5.37 -1.90 0.12
CA ASP A 39 -5.49 -0.44 0.11
C ASP A 39 -6.56 0.00 1.10
N LEU A 40 -6.27 1.08 1.83
CA LEU A 40 -7.09 1.62 2.91
C LEU A 40 -7.80 2.90 2.43
N ILE A 41 -9.08 2.79 2.12
CA ILE A 41 -9.93 3.95 1.84
C ILE A 41 -10.39 4.50 3.18
N VAL A 42 -9.57 5.35 3.79
CA VAL A 42 -9.86 5.95 5.09
C VAL A 42 -10.75 7.17 4.91
N ARG A 43 -11.95 7.13 5.52
CA ARG A 43 -12.85 8.28 5.56
C ARG A 43 -12.77 8.99 6.90
N SER A 44 -12.74 10.31 6.86
CA SER A 44 -12.98 11.12 8.05
C SER A 44 -14.46 11.08 8.45
N PRO A 45 -14.84 11.53 9.67
CA PRO A 45 -16.24 11.67 10.07
C PRO A 45 -17.07 12.55 9.12
N GLU A 46 -16.43 13.51 8.43
CA GLU A 46 -17.04 14.40 7.43
C GLU A 46 -17.10 13.78 6.03
N GLY A 47 -16.67 12.52 5.87
CA GLY A 47 -16.70 11.78 4.60
C GLY A 47 -15.55 12.07 3.64
N ARG A 48 -14.54 12.85 4.06
CA ARG A 48 -13.34 13.08 3.25
C ARG A 48 -12.44 11.84 3.25
N VAL A 49 -11.71 11.65 2.16
CA VAL A 49 -10.80 10.51 1.95
C VAL A 49 -9.37 10.94 2.17
N LEU A 50 -8.62 10.14 2.94
CA LEU A 50 -7.20 10.33 3.16
C LEU A 50 -6.41 9.86 1.93
N VAL A 51 -5.54 10.74 1.41
CA VAL A 51 -4.55 10.40 0.39
C VAL A 51 -3.18 10.90 0.81
N GLY A 52 -2.14 10.17 0.42
CA GLY A 52 -0.75 10.52 0.68
C GLY A 52 0.04 10.63 -0.61
N ARG A 53 1.00 11.58 -0.68
CA ARG A 53 1.89 11.74 -1.83
C ARG A 53 3.03 10.73 -1.74
N ARG A 54 3.10 9.83 -2.70
CA ARG A 54 4.11 8.75 -2.72
C ARG A 54 5.53 9.31 -2.90
N THR A 55 6.44 8.79 -2.09
CA THR A 55 7.88 9.11 -2.17
C THR A 55 8.67 8.13 -3.03
N ASN A 56 8.11 6.93 -3.30
CA ASN A 56 8.77 5.82 -4.00
C ASN A 56 7.98 5.37 -5.23
N GLU A 57 8.69 4.71 -6.18
CA GLU A 57 8.06 4.00 -7.30
C GLU A 57 7.32 2.73 -6.81
N PRO A 58 6.27 2.29 -7.51
CA PRO A 58 5.64 2.94 -8.66
C PRO A 58 4.80 4.16 -8.26
N ALA A 59 4.54 5.04 -9.25
CA ALA A 59 3.69 6.23 -9.13
C ALA A 59 4.22 7.31 -8.15
N LYS A 60 5.53 7.44 -8.02
CA LYS A 60 6.19 8.49 -7.25
C LYS A 60 5.67 9.89 -7.61
N GLY A 61 5.40 10.70 -6.59
CA GLY A 61 4.90 12.07 -6.74
C GLY A 61 3.38 12.19 -6.87
N LEU A 62 2.64 11.10 -7.11
CA LEU A 62 1.18 11.12 -7.18
C LEU A 62 0.54 10.80 -5.82
N LEU A 63 -0.71 11.26 -5.66
CA LEU A 63 -1.52 11.01 -4.48
C LEU A 63 -2.21 9.65 -4.58
N PHE A 64 -2.10 8.87 -3.50
CA PHE A 64 -2.68 7.54 -3.35
C PHE A 64 -3.34 7.37 -1.99
N VAL A 65 -4.30 6.46 -1.88
CA VAL A 65 -4.73 5.96 -0.57
C VAL A 65 -3.59 5.15 0.08
N PRO A 66 -3.43 5.18 1.41
CA PRO A 66 -2.45 4.35 2.10
C PRO A 66 -2.69 2.86 1.84
N GLY A 67 -1.63 2.07 1.80
CA GLY A 67 -1.74 0.64 1.59
C GLY A 67 -0.39 -0.05 1.49
N SER A 68 -0.40 -1.38 1.63
CA SER A 68 0.79 -2.19 1.53
C SER A 68 0.47 -3.62 1.10
N ARG A 69 1.51 -4.38 0.69
CA ARG A 69 1.37 -5.78 0.31
C ARG A 69 1.11 -6.67 1.50
N ILE A 70 0.44 -7.79 1.26
CA ILE A 70 0.36 -8.91 2.20
C ILE A 70 1.66 -9.72 2.07
N SER A 71 2.27 -10.08 3.20
CA SER A 71 3.46 -10.92 3.22
C SER A 71 3.10 -12.38 3.09
N LYS A 72 4.05 -13.21 2.62
CA LYS A 72 3.86 -14.67 2.62
C LYS A 72 3.58 -15.17 4.04
N ASN A 73 2.68 -16.13 4.17
CA ASN A 73 2.26 -16.74 5.43
C ASN A 73 1.54 -15.77 6.41
N GLU A 74 1.17 -14.58 5.96
CA GLU A 74 0.39 -13.61 6.71
C GLU A 74 -1.10 -13.74 6.35
N THR A 75 -1.97 -13.82 7.35
CA THR A 75 -3.42 -13.79 7.09
C THR A 75 -3.87 -12.38 6.68
N ILE A 76 -4.97 -12.27 5.94
CA ILE A 76 -5.54 -10.95 5.57
C ILE A 76 -5.81 -10.10 6.81
N ALA A 77 -6.33 -10.69 7.89
CA ALA A 77 -6.60 -9.97 9.14
C ALA A 77 -5.32 -9.45 9.81
N ALA A 78 -4.25 -10.25 9.85
CA ALA A 78 -2.96 -9.84 10.41
C ALA A 78 -2.33 -8.73 9.55
N ALA A 79 -2.35 -8.90 8.21
CA ALA A 79 -1.87 -7.90 7.27
C ALA A 79 -2.62 -6.57 7.43
N PHE A 80 -3.95 -6.61 7.54
CA PHE A 80 -4.77 -5.41 7.71
C PHE A 80 -4.37 -4.63 8.98
N THR A 81 -4.25 -5.32 10.14
CA THR A 81 -3.85 -4.68 11.40
C THR A 81 -2.42 -4.12 11.32
N ARG A 82 -1.49 -4.86 10.72
CA ARG A 82 -0.12 -4.37 10.50
C ARG A 82 -0.10 -3.13 9.61
N ILE A 83 -0.83 -3.17 8.48
CA ILE A 83 -0.86 -2.07 7.50
C ILE A 83 -1.47 -0.82 8.11
N THR A 84 -2.57 -0.93 8.87
CA THR A 84 -3.15 0.25 9.56
C THR A 84 -2.17 0.84 10.57
N ARG A 85 -1.40 0.03 11.28
CA ARG A 85 -0.36 0.52 12.20
C ARG A 85 0.79 1.19 11.44
N GLU A 86 1.31 0.59 10.38
CA GLU A 86 2.45 1.10 9.61
C GLU A 86 2.11 2.34 8.80
N GLU A 87 0.92 2.39 8.18
CA GLU A 87 0.52 3.46 7.27
C GLU A 87 -0.24 4.61 7.98
N LEU A 88 -0.95 4.31 9.06
CA LEU A 88 -1.82 5.27 9.74
C LEU A 88 -1.39 5.58 11.18
N GLY A 89 -0.43 4.82 11.74
CA GLY A 89 0.00 4.95 13.13
C GLY A 89 -1.03 4.47 14.16
N VAL A 90 -2.09 3.79 13.72
CA VAL A 90 -3.14 3.23 14.58
C VAL A 90 -3.43 1.78 14.18
N GLU A 91 -3.76 0.94 15.16
CA GLU A 91 -4.20 -0.43 14.90
C GLU A 91 -5.71 -0.49 14.78
N ALA A 92 -6.20 -0.98 13.64
CA ALA A 92 -7.60 -1.27 13.42
C ALA A 92 -7.78 -2.75 13.01
N PRO A 93 -8.71 -3.50 13.60
CA PRO A 93 -9.00 -4.87 13.17
C PRO A 93 -9.78 -4.87 11.85
N LEU A 94 -9.59 -5.90 11.03
CA LEU A 94 -10.28 -6.07 9.74
C LEU A 94 -11.81 -5.95 9.85
N GLY A 95 -12.40 -6.39 10.98
CA GLY A 95 -13.84 -6.32 11.22
C GLY A 95 -14.40 -4.90 11.33
N GLN A 96 -13.56 -3.86 11.44
CA GLN A 96 -13.98 -2.45 11.39
C GLN A 96 -14.02 -1.88 9.97
N ALA A 97 -13.57 -2.65 8.98
CA ALA A 97 -13.52 -2.22 7.60
C ALA A 97 -14.49 -3.03 6.72
N ARG A 98 -14.91 -2.43 5.64
CA ARG A 98 -15.75 -3.05 4.60
C ARG A 98 -14.92 -3.26 3.35
N LEU A 99 -14.90 -4.48 2.82
CA LEU A 99 -14.32 -4.73 1.48
C LEU A 99 -15.16 -3.99 0.42
N VAL A 100 -14.53 -3.08 -0.29
CA VAL A 100 -15.15 -2.34 -1.41
C VAL A 100 -15.11 -3.16 -2.69
N GLY A 101 -13.99 -3.84 -2.93
CA GLY A 101 -13.81 -4.69 -4.09
C GLY A 101 -12.38 -5.18 -4.24
N VAL A 102 -12.16 -5.94 -5.31
CA VAL A 102 -10.85 -6.42 -5.74
C VAL A 102 -10.49 -5.69 -7.04
N TYR A 103 -9.30 -5.11 -7.10
CA TYR A 103 -8.85 -4.29 -8.21
C TYR A 103 -7.50 -4.78 -8.75
N GLU A 104 -7.24 -4.49 -10.02
CA GLU A 104 -5.95 -4.75 -10.66
C GLU A 104 -5.21 -3.44 -10.87
N HIS A 105 -3.99 -3.35 -10.33
CA HIS A 105 -3.11 -2.21 -10.52
C HIS A 105 -1.88 -2.62 -11.30
N MET A 106 -1.78 -2.16 -12.53
CA MET A 106 -0.63 -2.40 -13.39
C MET A 106 0.18 -1.12 -13.57
N TYR A 107 1.46 -1.20 -13.24
CA TYR A 107 2.42 -0.11 -13.37
C TYR A 107 3.52 -0.50 -14.36
N ARG A 108 4.01 0.50 -15.09
CA ARG A 108 5.15 0.31 -16.01
C ARG A 108 6.50 0.33 -15.29
N THR A 109 6.53 0.80 -14.05
CA THR A 109 7.73 0.92 -13.21
C THR A 109 7.67 -0.04 -12.02
N ASN A 110 8.78 -0.21 -11.34
CA ASN A 110 8.90 -1.00 -10.12
C ASN A 110 9.73 -0.24 -9.07
N ARG A 111 9.60 -0.64 -7.78
CA ARG A 111 10.28 0.07 -6.69
C ARG A 111 11.81 0.02 -6.75
N PHE A 112 12.37 -0.85 -7.56
CA PHE A 112 13.83 -0.99 -7.75
C PHE A 112 14.36 -0.13 -8.89
N GLU A 113 13.45 0.53 -9.64
CA GLU A 113 13.76 1.30 -10.85
C GLU A 113 14.51 0.47 -11.91
N HIS A 114 14.36 -0.87 -11.86
CA HIS A 114 14.94 -1.77 -12.86
C HIS A 114 14.19 -1.66 -14.19
N ALA A 115 14.94 -1.58 -15.29
CA ALA A 115 14.37 -1.60 -16.62
C ALA A 115 13.80 -2.99 -17.00
N GLY A 116 12.81 -3.00 -17.88
CA GLY A 116 12.32 -4.21 -18.54
C GLY A 116 11.16 -4.93 -17.87
N PHE A 117 10.72 -4.49 -16.66
CA PHE A 117 9.50 -5.00 -16.03
C PHE A 117 8.81 -3.95 -15.18
N GLY A 118 7.51 -4.10 -15.03
CA GLY A 118 6.67 -3.26 -14.19
C GLY A 118 6.25 -3.96 -12.89
N THR A 119 5.20 -3.45 -12.26
CA THR A 119 4.61 -4.05 -11.07
C THR A 119 3.13 -4.33 -11.33
N HIS A 120 2.68 -5.52 -10.93
CA HIS A 120 1.27 -5.91 -10.99
C HIS A 120 0.78 -6.22 -9.58
N TYR A 121 -0.29 -5.55 -9.15
CA TYR A 121 -0.96 -5.82 -7.87
C TYR A 121 -2.38 -6.30 -8.09
N ILE A 122 -2.78 -7.29 -7.30
CA ILE A 122 -4.18 -7.58 -6.98
C ILE A 122 -4.47 -6.91 -5.65
N VAL A 123 -5.36 -5.93 -5.64
CA VAL A 123 -5.62 -5.07 -4.49
C VAL A 123 -6.97 -5.38 -3.86
N LEU A 124 -6.96 -5.66 -2.57
CA LEU A 124 -8.15 -5.77 -1.73
C LEU A 124 -8.43 -4.38 -1.15
N ALA A 125 -9.30 -3.60 -1.77
CA ALA A 125 -9.64 -2.26 -1.29
C ALA A 125 -10.63 -2.34 -0.13
N HIS A 126 -10.25 -1.79 1.02
CA HIS A 126 -11.06 -1.77 2.23
C HIS A 126 -11.34 -0.34 2.66
N GLU A 127 -12.62 -0.05 2.97
CA GLU A 127 -13.06 1.23 3.49
C GLU A 127 -13.29 1.16 5.00
N LEU A 128 -12.79 2.17 5.72
CA LEU A 128 -12.98 2.32 7.16
C LEU A 128 -13.09 3.80 7.52
N CYS A 129 -13.83 4.11 8.59
CA CYS A 129 -13.98 5.47 9.10
C CYS A 129 -13.08 5.68 10.33
N LEU A 130 -12.16 6.66 10.27
CA LEU A 130 -11.23 6.99 11.35
C LEU A 130 -11.09 8.50 11.49
N SER A 131 -11.00 8.95 12.74
CA SER A 131 -10.61 10.32 13.05
C SER A 131 -9.09 10.37 13.27
N LEU A 132 -8.35 10.82 12.26
CA LEU A 132 -6.89 10.87 12.27
C LEU A 132 -6.38 12.30 12.19
N ASP A 133 -5.36 12.60 13.00
CA ASP A 133 -4.57 13.84 12.89
C ASP A 133 -3.45 13.64 11.87
N ARG A 134 -3.52 14.37 10.75
CA ARG A 134 -2.52 14.30 9.67
C ARG A 134 -1.09 14.57 10.16
N ALA A 135 -0.92 15.41 11.19
CA ALA A 135 0.39 15.77 11.73
C ALA A 135 1.08 14.56 12.39
N LYS A 136 0.31 13.56 12.79
CA LYS A 136 0.79 12.36 13.49
C LYS A 136 0.93 11.14 12.58
N LEU A 137 0.56 11.25 11.29
CA LEU A 137 0.69 10.15 10.35
C LEU A 137 2.16 9.83 10.05
N PRO A 138 2.51 8.54 9.88
CA PRO A 138 3.85 8.12 9.48
C PRO A 138 4.28 8.73 8.15
N LYS A 139 5.54 9.14 8.02
CA LYS A 139 6.06 9.82 6.81
C LYS A 139 7.01 8.97 5.98
N ASP A 140 7.13 7.68 6.28
CA ASP A 140 8.11 6.80 5.64
C ASP A 140 7.80 6.54 4.16
N GLN A 141 6.53 6.42 3.80
CA GLN A 141 6.08 6.15 2.43
C GLN A 141 5.39 7.34 1.77
N HIS A 142 4.91 8.31 2.56
CA HIS A 142 4.18 9.48 2.09
C HIS A 142 4.79 10.76 2.63
N GLY A 143 5.22 11.66 1.74
CA GLY A 143 5.80 12.96 2.11
C GLY A 143 4.77 13.99 2.60
N GLU A 144 3.51 13.85 2.16
CA GLU A 144 2.39 14.73 2.46
C GLU A 144 1.09 13.95 2.51
N TYR A 145 0.17 14.35 3.39
CA TYR A 145 -1.19 13.80 3.45
C TYR A 145 -2.23 14.87 3.27
N LEU A 146 -3.29 14.56 2.52
CA LEU A 146 -4.43 15.42 2.27
C LEU A 146 -5.74 14.69 2.58
N TRP A 147 -6.76 15.45 3.00
CA TRP A 147 -8.13 15.02 3.07
C TRP A 147 -8.90 15.64 1.89
N LEU A 148 -9.36 14.82 0.95
CA LEU A 148 -10.10 15.26 -0.23
C LEU A 148 -11.54 14.75 -0.18
N THR A 149 -12.49 15.52 -0.71
CA THR A 149 -13.81 14.95 -0.99
C THR A 149 -13.70 13.94 -2.15
N PRO A 150 -14.63 12.98 -2.29
CA PRO A 150 -14.63 12.08 -3.44
C PRO A 150 -14.60 12.83 -4.78
N GLU A 151 -15.29 13.95 -4.89
CA GLU A 151 -15.34 14.78 -6.10
C GLU A 151 -13.98 15.44 -6.38
N GLU A 152 -13.36 16.06 -5.37
CA GLU A 152 -12.01 16.63 -5.46
C GLU A 152 -11.00 15.55 -5.89
N LEU A 153 -11.10 14.34 -5.30
CA LEU A 153 -10.22 13.22 -5.58
C LEU A 153 -10.32 12.79 -7.05
N VAL A 154 -11.53 12.60 -7.57
CA VAL A 154 -11.75 12.14 -8.96
C VAL A 154 -11.30 13.21 -9.97
N GLN A 155 -11.47 14.49 -9.67
CA GLN A 155 -11.14 15.60 -10.57
C GLN A 155 -9.66 15.98 -10.52
N SER A 156 -8.94 15.70 -9.44
CA SER A 156 -7.55 16.11 -9.26
C SER A 156 -6.60 15.41 -10.23
N PRO A 157 -5.78 16.13 -11.01
CA PRO A 157 -4.75 15.54 -11.86
C PRO A 157 -3.60 14.92 -11.05
N GLU A 158 -3.45 15.28 -9.76
CA GLU A 158 -2.41 14.77 -8.88
C GLU A 158 -2.75 13.40 -8.28
N VAL A 159 -4.03 13.01 -8.28
CA VAL A 159 -4.47 11.70 -7.79
C VAL A 159 -4.31 10.66 -8.89
N HIS A 160 -3.67 9.55 -8.57
CA HIS A 160 -3.47 8.44 -9.50
C HIS A 160 -4.79 7.79 -9.91
N ASP A 161 -4.89 7.33 -11.17
CA ASP A 161 -6.11 6.73 -11.71
C ASP A 161 -6.57 5.47 -10.97
N HIS A 162 -5.65 4.68 -10.42
CA HIS A 162 -6.01 3.52 -9.60
C HIS A 162 -6.75 3.92 -8.33
N THR A 163 -6.36 5.01 -7.66
CA THR A 163 -7.10 5.56 -6.52
C THR A 163 -8.46 6.10 -6.94
N LYS A 164 -8.55 6.82 -8.08
CA LYS A 164 -9.82 7.32 -8.61
C LYS A 164 -10.80 6.18 -8.94
N ALA A 165 -10.30 5.02 -9.34
CA ALA A 165 -11.13 3.88 -9.70
C ALA A 165 -12.04 3.40 -8.55
N TYR A 166 -11.63 3.61 -7.30
CA TYR A 166 -12.46 3.25 -6.12
C TYR A 166 -13.73 4.09 -5.98
N PHE A 167 -13.81 5.24 -6.65
CA PHE A 167 -14.89 6.23 -6.54
C PHE A 167 -15.67 6.41 -7.84
N LYS A 168 -15.33 5.67 -8.89
CA LYS A 168 -16.10 5.65 -10.13
C LYS A 168 -17.27 4.66 -9.99
N PRO A 169 -18.46 5.00 -10.50
CA PRO A 169 -19.53 4.03 -10.59
C PRO A 169 -19.10 2.85 -11.48
N VAL A 170 -19.45 1.64 -11.05
CA VAL A 170 -19.28 0.40 -11.83
C VAL A 170 -20.28 0.39 -12.97
#